data_d263c391404c88bb33bd86b490f05596
#
_entry.id   d263c391404c88bb33bd86b490f05596
#
_cell.length_a   1.000
_cell.length_b   1.000
_cell.length_c   1.000
_cell.angle_alpha   90.00
_cell.angle_beta   90.00
_cell.angle_gamma   90.00
#
_symmetry.space_group_name_H-M   'P 1'
#
loop_
_entity.id
_entity.type
_entity.pdbx_description
1 polymer ?
#
loop_
_entity_poly.entity_id
_entity_poly.type
_entity_poly.pdbx_seq_one_letter_code
_entity_poly.pdbx_strand_id
1 'polypeptide(L)'
;MGLWGGLAQDADFPATVMPFILRGVRLLGVDSVMAPKARRMAAWQRLASDPDPALLDTIATEIALGEAIAAAADLLEGKVRGRVVVDVNRQDRRLRRGLA
;
A
#
# COMPACT_ATOMS: atom_id res chain seq x y z
N MET A 1 -17.65 -6.37 -2.97
CA MET A 1 -17.23 -6.09 -1.56
C MET A 1 -16.05 -5.14 -1.59
N GLY A 2 -16.14 -4.07 -0.84
CA GLY A 2 -15.04 -3.11 -0.69
C GLY A 2 -14.45 -3.18 0.72
N LEU A 3 -13.13 -3.08 0.84
CA LEU A 3 -12.41 -3.01 2.10
C LEU A 3 -11.75 -1.65 2.25
N TRP A 4 -11.86 -1.06 3.42
CA TRP A 4 -11.25 0.23 3.72
C TRP A 4 -10.42 0.13 5.01
N GLY A 5 -9.12 0.24 4.89
CA GLY A 5 -8.21 0.08 6.02
C GLY A 5 -7.07 1.09 6.09
N GLY A 6 -7.07 2.10 5.21
CA GLY A 6 -5.98 3.06 5.16
C GLY A 6 -6.44 4.50 4.92
N LEU A 7 -5.60 5.46 5.31
CA LEU A 7 -5.84 6.90 5.25
C LEU A 7 -4.71 7.64 4.51
N ALA A 8 -4.03 6.97 3.57
CA ALA A 8 -2.82 7.52 2.96
C ALA A 8 -3.04 8.86 2.27
N GLN A 9 -4.21 9.09 1.70
CA GLN A 9 -4.55 10.33 1.02
C GLN A 9 -5.55 11.19 1.81
N ASP A 10 -6.62 10.57 2.29
CA ASP A 10 -7.69 11.28 3.00
C ASP A 10 -8.48 10.32 3.89
N ALA A 11 -9.22 10.90 4.84
CA ALA A 11 -10.18 10.19 5.69
C ALA A 11 -11.60 10.16 5.08
N ASP A 12 -11.87 10.98 4.08
CA ASP A 12 -13.20 11.10 3.50
C ASP A 12 -13.49 9.94 2.53
N PHE A 13 -14.72 9.48 2.57
CA PHE A 13 -15.23 8.46 1.65
C PHE A 13 -16.43 9.01 0.86
N PRO A 14 -16.18 9.78 -0.21
CA PRO A 14 -17.26 10.28 -1.08
C PRO A 14 -17.84 9.13 -1.90
N ALA A 15 -19.07 8.74 -1.60
CA ALA A 15 -19.76 7.67 -2.29
C ALA A 15 -21.26 7.91 -2.32
N THR A 16 -21.95 7.16 -3.19
CA THR A 16 -23.41 7.12 -3.25
C THR A 16 -23.91 5.76 -2.75
N VAL A 17 -25.18 5.69 -2.39
CA VAL A 17 -25.81 4.41 -1.96
C VAL A 17 -26.09 3.47 -3.14
N MET A 18 -25.97 3.95 -4.38
CA MET A 18 -26.43 3.23 -5.57
C MET A 18 -25.73 1.86 -5.77
N PRO A 19 -24.39 1.72 -5.66
CA PRO A 19 -23.75 0.41 -5.79
C PRO A 19 -24.23 -0.58 -4.72
N PHE A 20 -24.48 -0.11 -3.51
CA PHE A 20 -24.96 -0.94 -2.41
C PHE A 20 -26.35 -1.48 -2.67
N ILE A 21 -27.26 -0.63 -3.16
CA ILE A 21 -28.65 -1.02 -3.44
C ILE A 21 -28.75 -1.88 -4.69
N LEU A 22 -28.12 -1.45 -5.79
CA LEU A 22 -28.32 -2.08 -7.11
C LEU A 22 -27.50 -3.33 -7.32
N ARG A 23 -26.35 -3.46 -6.69
CA ARG A 23 -25.41 -4.59 -6.88
C ARG A 23 -25.11 -5.38 -5.64
N GLY A 24 -25.72 -5.05 -4.52
CA GLY A 24 -25.45 -5.72 -3.24
C GLY A 24 -24.00 -5.61 -2.79
N VAL A 25 -23.30 -4.53 -3.16
CA VAL A 25 -21.92 -4.27 -2.74
C VAL A 25 -21.87 -4.01 -1.24
N ARG A 26 -20.85 -4.54 -0.58
CA ARG A 26 -20.61 -4.34 0.84
C ARG A 26 -19.35 -3.53 1.04
N LEU A 27 -19.38 -2.59 2.00
CA LEU A 27 -18.19 -1.90 2.49
C LEU A 27 -17.87 -2.42 3.88
N LEU A 28 -16.66 -2.92 4.07
CA LEU A 28 -16.19 -3.45 5.34
C LEU A 28 -15.00 -2.64 5.84
N GLY A 29 -15.06 -2.20 7.10
CA GLY A 29 -13.93 -1.57 7.75
C GLY A 29 -12.95 -2.62 8.31
N VAL A 30 -11.66 -2.30 8.24
CA VAL A 30 -10.60 -3.12 8.83
C VAL A 30 -9.73 -2.23 9.72
N ASP A 31 -9.79 -2.47 11.03
CA ASP A 31 -8.87 -1.85 11.97
C ASP A 31 -7.59 -2.71 12.04
N SER A 32 -6.62 -2.37 11.21
CA SER A 32 -5.35 -3.10 11.13
C SER A 32 -4.42 -2.77 12.30
N VAL A 33 -4.58 -1.63 12.94
CA VAL A 33 -3.73 -1.18 14.05
C VAL A 33 -3.98 -2.00 15.31
N MET A 34 -5.24 -2.21 15.66
CA MET A 34 -5.67 -2.91 16.86
C MET A 34 -6.00 -4.39 16.62
N ALA A 35 -5.69 -4.92 15.45
CA ALA A 35 -5.97 -6.31 15.12
C ALA A 35 -5.22 -7.27 16.08
N PRO A 36 -5.88 -8.29 16.65
CA PRO A 36 -5.22 -9.27 17.51
C PRO A 36 -4.09 -10.01 16.78
N LYS A 37 -3.04 -10.36 17.50
CA LYS A 37 -1.85 -11.03 16.93
C LYS A 37 -2.22 -12.29 16.14
N ALA A 38 -3.10 -13.13 16.67
CA ALA A 38 -3.54 -14.35 15.99
C ALA A 38 -4.16 -14.07 14.61
N ARG A 39 -4.97 -13.02 14.51
CA ARG A 39 -5.58 -12.58 13.25
C ARG A 39 -4.54 -12.06 12.27
N ARG A 40 -3.57 -11.30 12.76
CA ARG A 40 -2.46 -10.80 11.95
C ARG A 40 -1.61 -11.94 11.40
N MET A 41 -1.27 -12.92 12.23
CA MET A 41 -0.52 -14.10 11.83
C MET A 41 -1.23 -14.90 10.74
N ALA A 42 -2.54 -15.13 10.89
CA ALA A 42 -3.35 -15.81 9.89
C ALA A 42 -3.37 -15.05 8.55
N ALA A 43 -3.50 -13.72 8.60
CA ALA A 43 -3.46 -12.87 7.40
C ALA A 43 -2.11 -12.96 6.69
N TRP A 44 -1.00 -12.88 7.42
CA TRP A 44 0.33 -13.01 6.84
C TRP A 44 0.60 -14.38 6.24
N GLN A 45 0.12 -15.45 6.86
CA GLN A 45 0.20 -16.80 6.29
C GLN A 45 -0.53 -16.92 4.95
N ARG A 46 -1.71 -16.33 4.85
CA ARG A 46 -2.46 -16.28 3.59
C ARG A 46 -1.77 -15.43 2.53
N LEU A 47 -1.23 -14.28 2.91
CA LEU A 47 -0.46 -13.43 1.99
C LEU A 47 0.80 -14.10 1.47
N ALA A 48 1.39 -15.02 2.22
CA ALA A 48 2.56 -15.78 1.78
C ALA A 48 2.23 -16.82 0.69
N SER A 49 0.99 -17.29 0.60
CA SER A 49 0.61 -18.39 -0.29
C SER A 49 -0.42 -18.03 -1.36
N ASP A 50 -1.38 -17.15 -1.06
CA ASP A 50 -2.52 -16.89 -1.95
C ASP A 50 -2.18 -15.97 -3.13
N PRO A 51 -1.41 -14.86 -2.97
CA PRO A 51 -1.14 -13.96 -4.10
C PRO A 51 -0.17 -14.58 -5.10
N ASP A 52 -0.42 -14.33 -6.38
CA ASP A 52 0.51 -14.67 -7.46
C ASP A 52 1.74 -13.74 -7.38
N PRO A 53 2.98 -14.26 -7.25
CA PRO A 53 4.19 -13.45 -7.22
C PRO A 53 4.34 -12.53 -8.44
N ALA A 54 3.93 -12.95 -9.62
CA ALA A 54 3.98 -12.13 -10.83
C ALA A 54 3.07 -10.89 -10.71
N LEU A 55 1.91 -11.02 -10.07
CA LEU A 55 1.01 -9.89 -9.82
C LEU A 55 1.58 -8.95 -8.76
N LEU A 56 2.24 -9.47 -7.74
CA LEU A 56 2.91 -8.64 -6.74
C LEU A 56 4.01 -7.77 -7.37
N ASP A 57 4.78 -8.32 -8.30
CA ASP A 57 5.81 -7.58 -9.03
C ASP A 57 5.22 -6.43 -9.86
N THR A 58 3.99 -6.55 -10.35
CA THR A 58 3.33 -5.48 -11.10
C THR A 58 2.84 -4.32 -10.24
N ILE A 59 2.56 -4.55 -8.96
CA ILE A 59 2.04 -3.53 -8.04
C ILE A 59 3.10 -2.93 -7.14
N ALA A 60 4.21 -3.60 -6.92
CA ALA A 60 5.31 -3.15 -6.06
C ALA A 60 6.38 -2.44 -6.90
N THR A 61 6.76 -1.25 -6.45
CA THR A 61 7.88 -0.49 -7.01
C THR A 61 8.95 -0.33 -5.94
N GLU A 62 10.19 -0.64 -6.28
CA GLU A 62 11.30 -0.52 -5.34
C GLU A 62 12.11 0.75 -5.62
N ILE A 63 12.38 1.51 -4.57
CA ILE A 63 13.17 2.74 -4.63
C ILE A 63 14.31 2.71 -3.61
N ALA A 64 15.34 3.53 -3.85
CA ALA A 64 16.41 3.75 -2.89
C ALA A 64 15.98 4.70 -1.77
N LEU A 65 16.69 4.66 -0.63
CA LEU A 65 16.38 5.51 0.52
C LEU A 65 16.39 7.01 0.18
N GLY A 66 17.31 7.45 -0.66
CA GLY A 66 17.40 8.87 -1.08
C GLY A 66 16.20 9.36 -1.88
N GLU A 67 15.39 8.47 -2.44
CA GLU A 67 14.20 8.79 -3.21
C GLU A 67 12.93 8.83 -2.36
N ALA A 68 13.02 8.49 -1.06
CA ALA A 68 11.85 8.32 -0.20
C ALA A 68 11.07 9.63 0.01
N ILE A 69 11.75 10.77 0.14
CA ILE A 69 11.09 12.07 0.37
C ILE A 69 10.27 12.49 -0.84
N ALA A 70 10.83 12.36 -2.04
CA ALA A 70 10.11 12.66 -3.28
C ALA A 70 8.92 11.72 -3.49
N ALA A 71 9.10 10.44 -3.19
CA ALA A 71 8.01 9.45 -3.26
C ALA A 71 6.90 9.75 -2.26
N ALA A 72 7.22 10.23 -1.06
CA ALA A 72 6.23 10.64 -0.07
C ALA A 72 5.38 11.82 -0.56
N ALA A 73 6.00 12.81 -1.21
CA ALA A 73 5.28 13.93 -1.80
C ALA A 73 4.30 13.46 -2.88
N ASP A 74 4.72 12.57 -3.76
CA ASP A 74 3.86 11.99 -4.80
C ASP A 74 2.71 11.17 -4.20
N LEU A 75 2.96 10.44 -3.13
CA LEU A 75 1.93 9.69 -2.41
C LEU A 75 0.84 10.61 -1.86
N LEU A 76 1.22 11.72 -1.22
CA LEU A 76 0.27 12.69 -0.67
C LEU A 76 -0.56 13.38 -1.77
N GLU A 77 0.00 13.55 -2.95
CA GLU A 77 -0.72 14.11 -4.11
C GLU A 77 -1.58 13.08 -4.86
N GLY A 78 -1.60 11.83 -4.40
CA GLY A 78 -2.38 10.77 -5.03
C GLY A 78 -1.82 10.26 -6.36
N LYS A 79 -0.56 10.51 -6.65
CA LYS A 79 0.10 10.12 -7.91
C LYS A 79 0.65 8.68 -7.88
N VAL A 80 0.72 8.06 -6.72
CA VAL A 80 1.28 6.72 -6.54
C VAL A 80 0.18 5.68 -6.59
N ARG A 81 0.34 4.70 -7.47
CA ARG A 81 -0.53 3.52 -7.55
C ARG A 81 0.26 2.29 -7.14
N GLY A 82 -0.36 1.44 -6.32
CA GLY A 82 0.29 0.23 -5.83
C GLY A 82 1.09 0.46 -4.55
N ARG A 83 2.22 -0.22 -4.44
CA ARG A 83 3.07 -0.19 -3.25
C ARG A 83 4.47 0.28 -3.60
N VAL A 84 4.99 1.22 -2.85
CA VAL A 84 6.39 1.62 -2.91
C VAL A 84 7.14 0.97 -1.76
N VAL A 85 8.20 0.24 -2.09
CA VAL A 85 9.10 -0.41 -1.13
C VAL A 85 10.44 0.33 -1.15
N VAL A 86 10.90 0.75 0.01
CA VAL A 86 12.20 1.42 0.14
C VAL A 86 13.26 0.39 0.51
N ASP A 87 14.22 0.15 -0.38
CA ASP A 87 15.39 -0.66 -0.07
C ASP A 87 16.47 0.22 0.56
N VAL A 88 16.60 0.11 1.88
CA VAL A 88 17.55 0.92 2.65
C VAL A 88 19.01 0.56 2.37
N ASN A 89 19.26 -0.61 1.80
CA ASN A 89 20.62 -1.06 1.44
C ASN A 89 21.02 -0.64 0.03
N ARG A 90 20.07 -0.21 -0.80
CA ARG A 90 20.33 0.26 -2.15
C ARG A 90 20.91 1.65 -2.08
N GLN A 91 22.17 1.78 -2.50
CA GLN A 91 22.84 3.08 -2.56
C GLN A 91 22.27 3.92 -3.71
N ASP A 92 21.90 5.15 -3.40
CA ASP A 92 21.58 6.13 -4.42
C ASP A 92 22.81 6.41 -5.26
N ARG A 93 22.66 6.35 -6.58
CA ARG A 93 23.75 6.68 -7.53
C ARG A 93 24.33 8.08 -7.31
N ARG A 94 23.53 9.00 -6.77
CA ARG A 94 23.96 10.36 -6.43
C ARG A 94 24.93 10.38 -5.26
N LEU A 95 24.73 9.54 -4.24
CA LEU A 95 25.63 9.43 -3.10
C LEU A 95 26.97 8.79 -3.47
N ARG A 96 26.97 7.84 -4.42
CA ARG A 96 28.21 7.24 -4.93
C ARG A 96 29.11 8.25 -5.64
N ARG A 97 28.56 9.23 -6.35
CA ARG A 97 29.31 10.28 -7.02
C ARG A 97 29.89 11.30 -6.04
N GLY A 98 29.27 11.49 -4.86
CA GLY A 98 29.78 12.39 -3.80
C GLY A 98 30.86 11.76 -2.92
N LEU A 99 31.04 10.44 -2.94
CA LEU A 99 32.03 9.69 -2.16
C LEU A 99 33.29 9.31 -2.95
N ALA A 100 33.31 9.61 -4.22
CA ALA A 100 34.51 9.46 -5.07
C ALA A 100 35.40 10.76 -5.02
#